data_a9fc8ea0009dccb9f934c202b73d4423
#
_entry.id   a9fc8ea0009dccb9f934c202b73d4423
#
_cell.length_a   1.000
_cell.length_b   1.000
_cell.length_c   1.000
_cell.angle_alpha   90.00
_cell.angle_beta   90.00
_cell.angle_gamma   90.00
#
_symmetry.space_group_name_H-M   'P 1'
#
loop_
_entity.id
_entity.type
_entity.pdbx_description
1 polymer ?
#
loop_
_entity_poly.entity_id
_entity_poly.type
_entity_poly.pdbx_seq_one_letter_code
_entity_poly.pdbx_strand_id
1 'polypeptide(L)'
;MEQPASAPIVEQPQPKEEKIAKEPLKQNVFFALNSARIQTDQQSKIAALVEYMEKNPAAKVNVTGYADKETGNPVINLKLSEARAKNVAEALKAKGISSDRIAIDFKGDTVQPYSTPKENRVSICIAE
;
A
#
# COMPACT_ATOMS: atom_id res chain seq x y z
N MET A 1 20.55 7.83 -30.99
CA MET A 1 20.88 7.46 -30.54
C MET A 1 21.27 7.56 -30.12
N GLU A 2 20.19 7.01 -29.59
CA GLU A 2 20.25 6.89 -29.11
C GLU A 2 20.33 7.18 -28.55
N GLN A 3 20.07 7.11 -28.61
CA GLN A 3 19.91 7.11 -28.19
C GLN A 3 19.97 7.42 -27.75
N PRO A 4 19.94 7.53 -28.25
CA PRO A 4 19.88 7.50 -27.89
C PRO A 4 19.74 7.83 -27.60
N ALA A 5 19.44 7.97 -27.52
CA ALA A 5 19.27 7.86 -27.02
C ALA A 5 18.98 8.16 -26.72
N SER A 6 18.64 8.07 -26.58
CA SER A 6 18.25 7.94 -26.19
C SER A 6 17.92 8.24 -25.99
N ALA A 7 17.88 8.47 -26.11
CA ALA A 7 17.54 8.30 -25.83
C ALA A 7 17.13 8.51 -25.66
N PRO A 8 16.86 8.54 -25.58
CA PRO A 8 16.52 8.30 -25.35
C PRO A 8 16.04 8.34 -25.24
N ILE A 9 15.78 8.56 -25.19
CA ILE A 9 15.45 8.10 -24.94
C ILE A 9 14.98 7.99 -24.86
N VAL A 10 14.53 8.23 -24.79
CA VAL A 10 14.28 7.61 -24.53
C VAL A 10 13.82 7.34 -24.52
N GLU A 11 13.45 7.26 -24.69
CA GLU A 11 13.17 6.66 -24.49
C GLU A 11 12.58 6.32 -24.33
N GLN A 12 12.43 6.46 -24.70
CA GLN A 12 12.10 5.82 -24.59
C GLN A 12 11.52 5.33 -24.48
N PRO A 13 10.90 5.37 -24.53
CA PRO A 13 10.66 4.58 -24.30
C PRO A 13 10.21 4.14 -24.22
N GLN A 14 9.96 3.98 -24.17
CA GLN A 14 9.91 3.13 -23.81
C GLN A 14 9.49 2.62 -23.54
N PRO A 15 9.05 2.73 -23.72
CA PRO A 15 8.98 1.95 -23.26
C PRO A 15 8.70 1.51 -23.20
N LYS A 16 8.33 1.43 -22.96
CA LYS A 16 8.42 0.70 -22.62
C LYS A 16 8.12 0.27 -22.28
N GLU A 17 8.03 0.41 -22.37
CA GLU A 17 8.07 -0.19 -21.90
C GLU A 17 7.77 -0.51 -21.43
N GLU A 18 7.62 -0.37 -21.45
CA GLU A 18 7.49 -0.69 -20.97
C GLU A 18 7.39 -1.06 -20.26
N LYS A 19 7.51 -1.14 -19.91
CA LYS A 19 7.58 -1.52 -19.25
C LYS A 19 7.70 -1.51 -18.34
N ILE A 20 7.70 -1.42 -18.13
CA ILE A 20 7.78 -1.27 -17.17
C ILE A 20 8.30 -1.53 -16.23
N ALA A 21 8.72 -1.87 -16.07
CA ALA A 21 8.89 -2.25 -14.87
C ALA A 21 9.46 -1.86 -13.98
N LYS A 22 9.29 -2.24 -13.56
CA LYS A 22 9.09 -1.40 -12.47
C LYS A 22 9.34 -2.08 -11.18
N GLU A 23 9.94 -1.31 -10.32
CA GLU A 23 10.11 -1.80 -8.98
C GLU A 23 8.79 -1.68 -8.24
N PRO A 24 8.48 -2.65 -7.38
CA PRO A 24 7.27 -2.55 -6.55
C PRO A 24 7.31 -1.29 -5.69
N LEU A 25 6.14 -0.71 -5.46
CA LEU A 25 6.01 0.42 -4.55
C LEU A 25 5.45 -0.09 -3.22
N LYS A 26 6.19 0.15 -2.15
CA LYS A 26 5.75 -0.21 -0.80
C LYS A 26 5.43 1.07 -0.04
N GLN A 27 4.24 1.11 0.57
CA GLN A 27 3.84 2.20 1.43
C GLN A 27 3.32 1.65 2.75
N ASN A 28 3.72 2.27 3.86
CA ASN A 28 3.26 1.93 5.19
C ASN A 28 2.29 3.00 5.65
N VAL A 29 1.01 2.65 5.78
CA VAL A 29 0.00 3.57 6.30
C VAL A 29 -0.12 3.31 7.78
N PHE A 30 0.34 4.25 8.60
CA PHE A 30 0.35 4.10 10.06
C PHE A 30 -0.94 4.61 10.67
N PHE A 31 -1.30 4.03 11.81
CA PHE A 31 -2.56 4.32 12.48
C PHE A 31 -2.30 4.70 13.94
N ALA A 32 -3.21 5.50 14.48
CA ALA A 32 -3.19 5.85 15.89
C ALA A 32 -3.60 4.65 16.74
N LEU A 33 -3.30 4.71 18.01
CA LEU A 33 -3.68 3.69 18.97
C LEU A 33 -5.18 3.42 18.89
N ASN A 34 -5.53 2.14 18.84
CA ASN A 34 -6.91 1.68 18.83
C ASN A 34 -7.78 2.34 17.73
N SER A 35 -7.17 2.66 16.62
CA SER A 35 -7.85 3.34 15.50
C SER A 35 -7.52 2.69 14.17
N ALA A 36 -8.52 2.68 13.30
CA ALA A 36 -8.35 2.25 11.91
C ALA A 36 -8.61 3.41 10.94
N ARG A 37 -8.73 4.64 11.45
CA ARG A 37 -8.97 5.81 10.62
C ARG A 37 -7.65 6.26 9.98
N ILE A 38 -7.68 6.47 8.67
CA ILE A 38 -6.52 6.99 7.94
C ILE A 38 -6.35 8.45 8.31
N GLN A 39 -5.23 8.78 8.95
CA GLN A 39 -4.96 10.14 9.40
C GLN A 39 -4.57 11.02 8.22
N THR A 40 -4.76 12.32 8.38
CA THR A 40 -4.48 13.30 7.33
C THR A 40 -3.04 13.20 6.83
N ASP A 41 -2.08 13.01 7.72
CA ASP A 41 -0.67 12.92 7.37
C ASP A 41 -0.31 11.62 6.64
N GLN A 42 -1.25 10.66 6.57
CA GLN A 42 -1.04 9.41 5.85
C GLN A 42 -1.66 9.43 4.46
N GLN A 43 -2.41 10.47 4.11
CA GLN A 43 -3.09 10.55 2.82
C GLN A 43 -2.11 10.61 1.64
N SER A 44 -0.92 11.15 1.84
CA SER A 44 0.10 11.20 0.78
C SER A 44 0.52 9.80 0.33
N LYS A 45 0.46 8.82 1.22
CA LYS A 45 0.81 7.44 0.89
C LYS A 45 -0.25 6.80 0.01
N ILE A 46 -1.51 7.11 0.29
CA ILE A 46 -2.63 6.66 -0.56
C ILE A 46 -2.47 7.29 -1.96
N ALA A 47 -2.16 8.59 -2.03
CA ALA A 47 -1.97 9.28 -3.31
C ALA A 47 -0.83 8.66 -4.11
N ALA A 48 0.27 8.29 -3.46
CA ALA A 48 1.41 7.66 -4.13
C ALA A 48 1.02 6.29 -4.72
N LEU A 49 0.23 5.50 -3.98
CA LEU A 49 -0.26 4.21 -4.46
C LEU A 49 -1.18 4.40 -5.67
N VAL A 50 -2.08 5.38 -5.60
CA VAL A 50 -3.01 5.66 -6.70
C VAL A 50 -2.22 6.05 -7.96
N GLU A 51 -1.24 6.92 -7.82
CA GLU A 51 -0.40 7.34 -8.95
C GLU A 51 0.31 6.15 -9.57
N TYR A 52 0.90 5.29 -8.74
CA TYR A 52 1.58 4.08 -9.23
C TYR A 52 0.61 3.19 -9.99
N MET A 53 -0.58 2.96 -9.45
CA MET A 53 -1.57 2.08 -10.07
C MET A 53 -2.09 2.66 -11.38
N GLU A 54 -2.22 4.00 -11.47
CA GLU A 54 -2.65 4.65 -12.70
C GLU A 54 -1.59 4.55 -13.79
N LYS A 55 -0.31 4.63 -13.40
CA LYS A 55 0.79 4.53 -14.35
C LYS A 55 1.10 3.09 -14.76
N ASN A 56 0.62 2.12 -14.00
CA ASN A 56 0.90 0.70 -14.22
C ASN A 56 -0.42 -0.08 -14.25
N PRO A 57 -1.17 -0.02 -15.37
CA PRO A 57 -2.53 -0.59 -15.42
C PRO A 57 -2.63 -2.07 -15.09
N ALA A 58 -1.55 -2.83 -15.27
CA ALA A 58 -1.54 -4.26 -14.95
C ALA A 58 -1.15 -4.54 -13.50
N ALA A 59 -0.74 -3.53 -12.75
CA ALA A 59 -0.31 -3.71 -11.37
C ALA A 59 -1.49 -4.00 -10.44
N LYS A 60 -1.19 -4.72 -9.37
CA LYS A 60 -2.15 -4.98 -8.30
C LYS A 60 -1.52 -4.54 -6.98
N VAL A 61 -2.35 -4.23 -6.01
CA VAL A 61 -1.88 -3.83 -4.69
C VAL A 61 -2.38 -4.82 -3.64
N ASN A 62 -1.45 -5.26 -2.78
CA ASN A 62 -1.78 -6.09 -1.63
C ASN A 62 -1.72 -5.20 -0.39
N VAL A 63 -2.80 -5.16 0.38
CA VAL A 63 -2.93 -4.38 1.59
C VAL A 63 -3.03 -5.35 2.77
N THR A 64 -2.05 -5.35 3.65
CA THR A 64 -2.03 -6.22 4.82
C THR A 64 -2.08 -5.37 6.07
N GLY A 65 -3.14 -5.56 6.86
CA GLY A 65 -3.32 -4.84 8.12
C GLY A 65 -2.67 -5.55 9.29
N TYR A 66 -2.16 -4.77 10.23
CA TYR A 66 -1.50 -5.25 11.45
C TYR A 66 -1.97 -4.46 12.66
N ALA A 67 -1.81 -5.05 13.82
CA ALA A 67 -2.06 -4.38 15.09
C ALA A 67 -0.90 -4.73 16.03
N ASP A 68 -0.53 -3.79 16.93
CA ASP A 68 0.52 -4.07 17.87
C ASP A 68 0.01 -4.99 18.99
N LYS A 69 0.86 -5.91 19.43
CA LYS A 69 0.47 -6.89 20.45
C LYS A 69 0.55 -6.35 21.88
N GLU A 70 1.10 -5.15 22.04
CA GLU A 70 1.27 -4.54 23.35
C GLU A 70 -0.02 -3.91 23.86
N THR A 71 -1.02 -3.73 22.99
CA THR A 71 -2.30 -3.14 23.36
C THR A 71 -3.43 -4.04 22.88
N GLY A 72 -4.61 -3.88 23.54
CA GLY A 72 -5.78 -4.67 23.18
C GLY A 72 -5.64 -6.13 23.55
N ASN A 73 -6.27 -6.99 22.78
CA ASN A 73 -6.19 -8.45 22.92
C ASN A 73 -6.28 -9.07 21.52
N PRO A 74 -6.01 -10.38 21.37
CA PRO A 74 -5.97 -11.00 20.05
C PRO A 74 -7.27 -10.84 19.24
N VAL A 75 -8.43 -10.92 19.87
CA VAL A 75 -9.71 -10.79 19.17
C VAL A 75 -9.91 -9.35 18.66
N ILE A 76 -9.68 -8.37 19.52
CA ILE A 76 -9.80 -6.95 19.17
C ILE A 76 -8.76 -6.61 18.10
N ASN A 77 -7.54 -7.10 18.26
CA ASN A 77 -6.45 -6.79 17.34
C ASN A 77 -6.68 -7.39 15.94
N LEU A 78 -7.30 -8.57 15.88
CA LEU A 78 -7.67 -9.15 14.60
C LEU A 78 -8.66 -8.26 13.85
N LYS A 79 -9.71 -7.83 14.55
CA LYS A 79 -10.73 -6.94 13.97
C LYS A 79 -10.14 -5.60 13.58
N LEU A 80 -9.24 -5.07 14.39
CA LEU A 80 -8.61 -3.77 14.13
C LEU A 80 -7.72 -3.86 12.90
N SER A 81 -6.94 -4.93 12.75
CA SER A 81 -6.09 -5.12 11.59
C SER A 81 -6.92 -5.26 10.31
N GLU A 82 -8.05 -5.95 10.39
CA GLU A 82 -8.98 -6.07 9.26
C GLU A 82 -9.52 -4.69 8.86
N ALA A 83 -9.98 -3.91 9.85
CA ALA A 83 -10.53 -2.58 9.59
C ALA A 83 -9.47 -1.66 8.99
N ARG A 84 -8.21 -1.77 9.43
CA ARG A 84 -7.12 -0.97 8.88
C ARG A 84 -6.87 -1.30 7.42
N ALA A 85 -6.87 -2.59 7.07
CA ALA A 85 -6.69 -3.00 5.69
C ALA A 85 -7.87 -2.56 4.82
N LYS A 86 -9.09 -2.77 5.32
CA LYS A 86 -10.30 -2.41 4.57
C LYS A 86 -10.40 -0.92 4.32
N ASN A 87 -10.04 -0.10 5.30
CA ASN A 87 -10.13 1.36 5.15
C ASN A 87 -9.14 1.86 4.11
N VAL A 88 -7.95 1.28 4.02
CA VAL A 88 -7.01 1.62 2.96
C VAL A 88 -7.58 1.20 1.61
N ALA A 89 -8.13 0.00 1.51
CA ALA A 89 -8.74 -0.47 0.26
C ALA A 89 -9.88 0.44 -0.19
N GLU A 90 -10.73 0.86 0.75
CA GLU A 90 -11.83 1.78 0.44
C GLU A 90 -11.33 3.14 -0.04
N ALA A 91 -10.25 3.63 0.56
CA ALA A 91 -9.64 4.90 0.13
C ALA A 91 -9.12 4.79 -1.30
N LEU A 92 -8.50 3.65 -1.65
CA LEU A 92 -8.02 3.42 -3.02
C LEU A 92 -9.19 3.34 -4.00
N LYS A 93 -10.26 2.64 -3.63
CA LYS A 93 -11.46 2.56 -4.48
C LYS A 93 -12.09 3.92 -4.70
N ALA A 94 -12.12 4.75 -3.66
CA ALA A 94 -12.67 6.10 -3.76
C ALA A 94 -11.88 6.97 -4.74
N LYS A 95 -10.63 6.62 -5.01
CA LYS A 95 -9.78 7.32 -5.97
C LYS A 95 -9.80 6.67 -7.36
N GLY A 96 -10.64 5.68 -7.57
CA GLY A 96 -10.85 5.07 -8.88
C GLY A 96 -10.10 3.77 -9.13
N ILE A 97 -9.45 3.19 -8.11
CA ILE A 97 -8.79 1.90 -8.27
C ILE A 97 -9.84 0.80 -8.14
N SER A 98 -9.93 -0.05 -9.14
CA SER A 98 -10.94 -1.10 -9.20
C SER A 98 -10.67 -2.18 -8.15
N SER A 99 -11.74 -2.75 -7.58
CA SER A 99 -11.62 -3.72 -6.49
C SER A 99 -10.88 -4.99 -6.88
N ASP A 100 -10.92 -5.38 -8.15
CA ASP A 100 -10.22 -6.58 -8.61
C ASP A 100 -8.69 -6.38 -8.72
N ARG A 101 -8.22 -5.17 -8.50
CA ARG A 101 -6.79 -4.86 -8.44
C ARG A 101 -6.29 -4.74 -7.00
N ILE A 102 -7.16 -4.95 -6.01
CA ILE A 102 -6.84 -4.76 -4.59
C ILE A 102 -7.08 -6.08 -3.85
N ALA A 103 -6.03 -6.62 -3.24
CA ALA A 103 -6.14 -7.78 -2.37
C ALA A 103 -5.94 -7.33 -0.92
N ILE A 104 -6.73 -7.88 -0.02
CA ILE A 104 -6.72 -7.51 1.39
C ILE A 104 -6.34 -8.72 2.22
N ASP A 105 -5.45 -8.54 3.19
CA ASP A 105 -5.13 -9.53 4.20
C ASP A 105 -4.97 -8.81 5.54
N PHE A 106 -5.05 -9.55 6.63
CA PHE A 106 -4.88 -8.97 7.96
C PHE A 106 -4.33 -10.03 8.90
N LYS A 107 -3.40 -9.64 9.76
CA LYS A 107 -2.66 -10.57 10.61
C LYS A 107 -2.96 -10.39 12.11
N GLY A 108 -3.81 -9.43 12.47
CA GLY A 108 -4.04 -9.13 13.87
C GLY A 108 -2.72 -8.75 14.53
N ASP A 109 -2.44 -9.38 15.67
CA ASP A 109 -1.18 -9.18 16.37
C ASP A 109 -0.24 -10.38 16.25
N THR A 110 -0.56 -11.33 15.36
CA THR A 110 0.23 -12.56 15.21
C THR A 110 1.57 -12.34 14.53
N VAL A 111 1.70 -11.26 13.76
CA VAL A 111 2.95 -10.87 13.11
C VAL A 111 3.23 -9.43 13.50
N GLN A 112 4.44 -9.18 13.95
CA GLN A 112 4.88 -7.82 14.30
C GLN A 112 5.97 -7.44 13.30
N PRO A 113 5.60 -6.73 12.19
CA PRO A 113 6.56 -6.45 11.12
C PRO A 113 7.68 -5.50 11.53
N TYR A 114 7.50 -4.76 12.61
CA TYR A 114 8.50 -3.81 13.09
C TYR A 114 8.78 -4.04 14.57
N SER A 115 9.81 -3.40 15.07
CA SER A 115 10.29 -3.63 16.44
C SER A 115 9.55 -2.80 17.49
N THR A 116 8.81 -1.76 17.08
CA THR A 116 8.09 -0.90 18.05
C THR A 116 6.60 -1.05 17.87
N PRO A 117 5.82 -0.94 18.99
CA PRO A 117 4.36 -1.02 18.88
C PRO A 117 3.76 0.04 17.96
N LYS A 118 4.28 1.26 18.00
CA LYS A 118 3.78 2.35 17.16
C LYS A 118 3.88 1.99 15.69
N GLU A 119 4.98 1.38 15.27
CA GLU A 119 5.18 1.01 13.87
C GLU A 119 4.37 -0.20 13.47
N ASN A 120 3.92 -1.01 14.42
CA ASN A 120 3.09 -2.18 14.14
C ASN A 120 1.61 -1.84 13.99
N ARG A 121 1.24 -0.59 14.23
CA ARG A 121 -0.10 -0.09 13.93
C ARG A 121 -0.13 0.41 12.49
N VAL A 122 -0.17 -0.54 11.56
CA VAL A 122 0.14 -0.24 10.16
C VAL A 122 -0.67 -1.11 9.21
N SER A 123 -0.95 -0.58 8.03
CA SER A 123 -1.31 -1.36 6.84
C SER A 123 -0.16 -1.25 5.86
N ILE A 124 0.45 -2.37 5.53
CA ILE A 124 1.55 -2.42 4.58
C ILE A 124 0.96 -2.66 3.19
N CYS A 125 1.23 -1.75 2.28
CA CYS A 125 0.67 -1.79 0.93
C CYS A 125 1.81 -2.00 -0.06
N ILE A 126 1.70 -3.05 -0.86
CA ILE A 126 2.71 -3.36 -1.88
C ILE A 126 2.00 -3.41 -3.23
N ALA A 127 2.37 -2.49 -4.11
CA ALA A 127 1.85 -2.42 -5.48
C ALA A 127 2.91 -2.93 -6.44
N GLU A 128 2.53 -3.88 -7.29
CA GLU A 128 3.48 -4.46 -8.26
C GLU A 128 2.79 -5.10 -9.46
#